data_6c1b2bf5a69e9da398a1afbee23d2b90
#
_entry.id   6c1b2bf5a69e9da398a1afbee23d2b90
#
_cell.length_a   1.000
_cell.length_b   1.000
_cell.length_c   1.000
_cell.angle_alpha   90.00
_cell.angle_beta   90.00
_cell.angle_gamma   90.00
#
_symmetry.space_group_name_H-M   'P 1'
#
loop_
_entity.id
_entity.type
_entity.pdbx_description
1 polymer ?
#
loop_
_entity_poly.entity_id
_entity_poly.type
_entity_poly.pdbx_seq_one_letter_code
_entity_poly.pdbx_strand_id
1 'polypeptide(L)'
;MPKRTTGLTEAHAKLHKNHSYELLVATWLMNGGWQVFAPLLDAAHAVDLIASDGPKSYRLQIKSLEAQEEDRLVPNLWKSRHIDYVIYFAQRSNWGYVCPAFATNQKRLNDPAHRKFEKNPKSFLAAFHTCDSPKPDALTLRLTSAA
;
A
#
# COMPACT_ATOMS: atom_id res chain seq x y z
N MET A 1 -7.62 13.75 -31.90
CA MET A 1 -7.16 13.17 -30.62
C MET A 1 -8.01 13.69 -29.47
N PRO A 2 -8.46 12.81 -28.58
CA PRO A 2 -9.18 13.28 -27.39
C PRO A 2 -8.32 14.23 -26.58
N LYS A 3 -8.93 15.29 -26.10
CA LYS A 3 -8.23 16.32 -25.32
C LYS A 3 -9.14 16.81 -24.21
N ARG A 4 -8.63 16.82 -22.99
CA ARG A 4 -9.37 17.35 -21.85
C ARG A 4 -9.42 18.86 -21.96
N THR A 5 -10.61 19.42 -22.08
CA THR A 5 -10.82 20.87 -22.27
C THR A 5 -11.12 21.60 -20.97
N THR A 6 -11.59 20.88 -19.93
CA THR A 6 -11.85 21.48 -18.63
C THR A 6 -10.67 21.26 -17.69
N GLY A 7 -10.30 22.30 -16.97
CA GLY A 7 -9.27 22.20 -15.92
C GLY A 7 -9.79 21.45 -14.69
N LEU A 8 -8.88 20.86 -13.93
CA LEU A 8 -9.16 20.34 -12.60
C LEU A 8 -8.53 21.27 -11.57
N THR A 9 -9.20 21.40 -10.42
CA THR A 9 -8.54 22.01 -9.27
C THR A 9 -7.36 21.14 -8.86
N GLU A 10 -6.35 21.73 -8.22
CA GLU A 10 -5.18 21.00 -7.73
C GLU A 10 -5.57 19.84 -6.80
N ALA A 11 -6.51 20.10 -5.89
CA ALA A 11 -7.01 19.09 -4.96
C ALA A 11 -7.67 17.91 -5.70
N HIS A 12 -8.50 18.16 -6.70
CA HIS A 12 -9.14 17.09 -7.48
C HIS A 12 -8.12 16.31 -8.32
N ALA A 13 -7.15 16.99 -8.93
CA ALA A 13 -6.09 16.33 -9.68
C ALA A 13 -5.28 15.39 -8.78
N LYS A 14 -4.99 15.81 -7.55
CA LYS A 14 -4.28 14.99 -6.56
C LYS A 14 -5.09 13.75 -6.15
N LEU A 15 -6.40 13.89 -5.94
CA LEU A 15 -7.28 12.77 -5.64
C LEU A 15 -7.29 11.74 -6.76
N HIS A 16 -7.43 12.19 -8.02
CA HIS A 16 -7.39 11.31 -9.18
C HIS A 16 -6.07 10.54 -9.25
N LYS A 17 -4.95 11.23 -9.07
CA LYS A 17 -3.63 10.63 -9.12
C LYS A 17 -3.44 9.59 -8.02
N ASN A 18 -3.83 9.91 -6.79
CA ASN A 18 -3.72 8.98 -5.67
C ASN A 18 -4.58 7.73 -5.91
N HIS A 19 -5.82 7.91 -6.36
CA HIS A 19 -6.72 6.79 -6.65
C HIS A 19 -6.20 5.91 -7.79
N SER A 20 -5.50 6.49 -8.77
CA SER A 20 -4.92 5.73 -9.88
C SER A 20 -3.89 4.69 -9.39
N TYR A 21 -3.14 4.99 -8.34
CA TYR A 21 -2.21 4.02 -7.75
C TYR A 21 -2.93 2.85 -7.08
N GLU A 22 -4.07 3.10 -6.44
CA GLU A 22 -4.91 2.04 -5.86
C GLU A 22 -5.41 1.10 -6.96
N LEU A 23 -5.91 1.64 -8.07
CA LEU A 23 -6.37 0.86 -9.21
C LEU A 23 -5.22 0.07 -9.86
N LEU A 24 -4.04 0.65 -9.90
CA LEU A 24 -2.86 -0.01 -10.45
C LEU A 24 -2.48 -1.24 -9.61
N VAL A 25 -2.46 -1.10 -8.30
CA VAL A 25 -2.21 -2.22 -7.38
C VAL A 25 -3.29 -3.30 -7.53
N ALA A 26 -4.56 -2.90 -7.59
CA ALA A 26 -5.67 -3.82 -7.80
C ALA A 26 -5.48 -4.62 -9.10
N THR A 27 -5.12 -3.95 -10.19
CA THR A 27 -4.88 -4.59 -11.49
C THR A 27 -3.73 -5.60 -11.42
N TRP A 28 -2.62 -5.23 -10.81
CA TRP A 28 -1.47 -6.11 -10.67
C TRP A 28 -1.75 -7.33 -9.80
N LEU A 29 -2.49 -7.13 -8.70
CA LEU A 29 -2.91 -8.23 -7.83
C LEU A 29 -3.81 -9.22 -8.58
N MET A 30 -4.79 -8.72 -9.33
CA MET A 30 -5.68 -9.56 -10.13
C MET A 30 -4.91 -10.33 -11.20
N ASN A 31 -3.91 -9.72 -11.82
CA ASN A 31 -3.00 -10.41 -12.76
C ASN A 31 -2.27 -11.58 -12.09
N GLY A 32 -1.99 -11.47 -10.80
CA GLY A 32 -1.35 -12.53 -10.02
C GLY A 32 -2.32 -13.55 -9.44
N GLY A 33 -3.61 -13.46 -9.77
CA GLY A 33 -4.64 -14.40 -9.29
C GLY A 33 -5.25 -14.04 -7.93
N TRP A 34 -4.94 -12.87 -7.40
CA TRP A 34 -5.56 -12.41 -6.15
C TRP A 34 -6.98 -11.92 -6.38
N GLN A 35 -7.88 -12.23 -5.46
CA GLN A 35 -9.18 -11.57 -5.39
C GLN A 35 -9.00 -10.23 -4.66
N VAL A 36 -9.57 -9.17 -5.21
CA VAL A 36 -9.39 -7.82 -4.68
C VAL A 36 -10.73 -7.21 -4.33
N PHE A 37 -10.81 -6.62 -3.15
CA PHE A 37 -12.00 -5.91 -2.66
C PHE A 37 -11.62 -4.45 -2.37
N ALA A 38 -12.51 -3.54 -2.74
CA ALA A 38 -12.37 -2.12 -2.39
C ALA A 38 -13.52 -1.72 -1.45
N PRO A 39 -13.27 -0.86 -0.45
CA PRO A 39 -14.34 -0.40 0.42
C PRO A 39 -15.32 0.49 -0.34
N LEU A 40 -16.61 0.36 -0.04
CA LEU A 40 -17.64 1.25 -0.59
C LEU A 40 -17.53 2.65 -0.02
N LEU A 41 -17.08 2.77 1.22
CA LEU A 41 -16.84 4.04 1.89
C LEU A 41 -15.48 4.01 2.57
N ASP A 42 -14.56 4.84 2.10
CA ASP A 42 -13.21 4.96 2.64
C ASP A 42 -13.18 6.08 3.67
N ALA A 43 -13.84 5.87 4.80
CA ALA A 43 -13.86 6.84 5.89
C ALA A 43 -13.27 6.22 7.16
N ALA A 44 -12.19 6.81 7.67
CA ALA A 44 -11.58 6.52 8.98
C ALA A 44 -10.94 5.13 9.17
N HIS A 45 -10.97 4.24 8.20
CA HIS A 45 -10.42 2.87 8.36
C HIS A 45 -9.02 2.69 7.77
N ALA A 46 -8.54 3.62 6.96
CA ALA A 46 -7.22 3.60 6.32
C ALA A 46 -6.98 2.41 5.36
N VAL A 47 -8.00 1.61 5.06
CA VAL A 47 -7.90 0.47 4.13
C VAL A 47 -8.30 0.93 2.74
N ASP A 48 -7.38 0.83 1.80
CA ASP A 48 -7.66 1.17 0.40
C ASP A 48 -8.11 -0.04 -0.42
N LEU A 49 -7.51 -1.20 -0.15
CA LEU A 49 -7.83 -2.47 -0.80
C LEU A 49 -7.70 -3.62 0.19
N ILE A 50 -8.40 -4.71 -0.11
CA ILE A 50 -8.19 -6.01 0.53
C ILE A 50 -7.83 -7.01 -0.56
N ALA A 51 -6.69 -7.69 -0.40
CA ALA A 51 -6.26 -8.78 -1.27
C ALA A 51 -6.51 -10.12 -0.57
N SER A 52 -7.15 -11.06 -1.25
CA SER A 52 -7.44 -12.38 -0.71
C SER A 52 -6.94 -13.49 -1.62
N ASP A 53 -6.33 -14.52 -1.05
CA ASP A 53 -5.96 -15.76 -1.75
C ASP A 53 -7.01 -16.87 -1.54
N GLY A 54 -8.13 -16.53 -0.91
CA GLY A 54 -9.18 -17.44 -0.46
C GLY A 54 -9.12 -17.62 1.05
N PRO A 55 -8.18 -18.40 1.60
CA PRO A 55 -8.08 -18.62 3.05
C PRO A 55 -7.67 -17.38 3.85
N LYS A 56 -6.83 -16.53 3.27
CA LYS A 56 -6.29 -15.34 3.94
C LYS A 56 -6.65 -14.07 3.20
N SER A 57 -6.84 -13.00 3.95
CA SER A 57 -7.08 -11.66 3.43
C SER A 57 -6.11 -10.69 4.05
N TYR A 58 -5.59 -9.77 3.24
CA TYR A 58 -4.62 -8.75 3.66
C TYR A 58 -5.19 -7.36 3.40
N ARG A 59 -5.12 -6.52 4.42
CA ARG A 59 -5.59 -5.13 4.37
C ARG A 59 -4.43 -4.25 3.92
N LEU A 60 -4.64 -3.53 2.83
CA LEU A 60 -3.60 -2.74 2.17
C LEU A 60 -3.90 -1.26 2.22
N GLN A 61 -2.87 -0.46 2.47
CA GLN A 61 -2.91 0.98 2.31
C GLN A 61 -1.92 1.36 1.20
N ILE A 62 -2.35 2.22 0.29
CA ILE A 62 -1.51 2.67 -0.84
C ILE A 62 -1.21 4.15 -0.66
N LYS A 63 0.05 4.51 -0.76
CA LYS A 63 0.56 5.87 -0.63
C LYS A 63 1.46 6.22 -1.79
N SER A 64 1.44 7.47 -2.22
CA SER A 64 2.39 7.98 -3.20
C SER A 64 3.25 9.08 -2.58
N LEU A 65 4.49 9.15 -3.02
CA LEU A 65 5.50 10.06 -2.49
C LEU A 65 6.13 10.86 -3.63
N GLU A 66 6.33 12.15 -3.41
CA GLU A 66 7.10 12.99 -4.33
C GLU A 66 8.61 12.81 -4.16
N ALA A 67 9.03 12.11 -3.11
CA ALA A 67 10.44 11.87 -2.80
C ALA A 67 11.15 11.09 -3.90
N GLN A 68 12.39 11.47 -4.16
CA GLN A 68 13.31 10.74 -5.03
C GLN A 68 14.30 9.89 -4.21
N GLU A 69 14.45 10.20 -2.93
CA GLU A 69 15.36 9.49 -2.02
C GLU A 69 14.66 8.26 -1.44
N GLU A 70 15.33 7.12 -1.52
CA GLU A 70 14.83 5.86 -0.99
C GLU A 70 15.07 5.70 0.52
N ASP A 71 15.91 6.51 1.12
CA ASP A 71 16.21 6.51 2.55
C ASP A 71 15.27 7.40 3.37
N ARG A 72 14.27 7.99 2.73
CA ARG A 72 13.29 8.86 3.38
C ARG A 72 12.57 8.15 4.52
N LEU A 73 12.35 8.86 5.62
CA LEU A 73 11.49 8.41 6.71
C LEU A 73 10.02 8.55 6.32
N VAL A 74 9.26 7.48 6.49
CA VAL A 74 7.82 7.48 6.25
C VAL A 74 7.07 7.30 7.58
N PRO A 75 6.05 8.12 7.84
CA PRO A 75 5.32 8.06 9.11
C PRO A 75 4.30 6.92 9.12
N ASN A 76 4.01 6.45 10.33
CA ASN A 76 2.91 5.53 10.57
C ASN A 76 1.60 6.34 10.59
N LEU A 77 0.86 6.34 9.48
CA LEU A 77 -0.41 7.05 9.35
C LEU A 77 -1.63 6.18 9.67
N TRP A 78 -1.44 4.87 9.80
CA TRP A 78 -2.53 3.95 10.16
C TRP A 78 -2.70 3.78 11.67
N LYS A 79 -1.66 4.05 12.46
CA LYS A 79 -1.67 4.02 13.93
C LYS A 79 -2.21 2.70 14.50
N SER A 80 -3.35 2.73 15.19
CA SER A 80 -3.98 1.55 15.78
C SER A 80 -4.91 0.80 14.84
N ARG A 81 -5.08 1.26 13.60
CA ARG A 81 -5.93 0.57 12.61
C ARG A 81 -5.21 -0.68 12.10
N HIS A 82 -5.99 -1.71 11.81
CA HIS A 82 -5.43 -2.95 11.28
C HIS A 82 -5.09 -2.79 9.79
N ILE A 83 -3.81 -2.64 9.51
CA ILE A 83 -3.24 -2.67 8.16
C ILE A 83 -2.15 -3.74 8.15
N ASP A 84 -2.15 -4.58 7.12
CA ASP A 84 -1.14 -5.63 6.97
C ASP A 84 0.07 -5.12 6.18
N TYR A 85 -0.17 -4.43 5.08
CA TYR A 85 0.89 -3.89 4.22
C TYR A 85 0.58 -2.48 3.77
N VAL A 86 1.63 -1.69 3.64
CA VAL A 86 1.57 -0.36 3.01
C VAL A 86 2.40 -0.40 1.75
N ILE A 87 1.84 0.09 0.65
CA ILE A 87 2.50 0.11 -0.64
C ILE A 87 2.77 1.57 -1.00
N TYR A 88 4.06 1.89 -1.15
CA TYR A 88 4.51 3.24 -1.50
C TYR A 88 4.92 3.30 -2.96
N PHE A 89 4.48 4.34 -3.64
CA PHE A 89 4.88 4.65 -5.01
C PHE A 89 5.68 5.95 -5.03
N ALA A 90 6.83 5.93 -5.72
CA ALA A 90 7.53 7.16 -6.08
C ALA A 90 6.81 7.78 -7.28
N GLN A 91 6.33 9.01 -7.15
CA GLN A 91 5.56 9.65 -8.23
C GLN A 91 6.37 9.94 -9.48
N ARG A 92 7.66 10.29 -9.30
CA ARG A 92 8.55 10.74 -10.38
C ARG A 92 9.63 9.74 -10.75
N SER A 93 9.57 8.53 -10.22
CA SER A 93 10.57 7.48 -10.45
C SER A 93 9.88 6.16 -10.74
N ASN A 94 10.61 5.20 -11.28
CA ASN A 94 10.08 3.89 -11.66
C ASN A 94 10.24 2.86 -10.54
N TRP A 95 9.93 3.25 -9.30
CA TRP A 95 10.04 2.32 -8.17
C TRP A 95 8.95 2.55 -7.13
N GLY A 96 8.76 1.55 -6.31
CA GLY A 96 7.93 1.57 -5.12
C GLY A 96 8.45 0.56 -4.10
N TYR A 97 7.77 0.51 -2.96
CA TYR A 97 8.11 -0.43 -1.87
C TYR A 97 6.84 -1.08 -1.32
N VAL A 98 6.91 -2.38 -1.09
CA VAL A 98 5.93 -3.11 -0.27
C VAL A 98 6.51 -3.20 1.13
N CYS A 99 5.77 -2.70 2.10
CA CYS A 99 6.21 -2.60 3.48
C CYS A 99 5.24 -3.33 4.40
N PRO A 100 5.72 -4.25 5.27
CA PRO A 100 4.87 -4.74 6.35
C PRO A 100 4.51 -3.54 7.24
N ALA A 101 3.25 -3.45 7.67
CA ALA A 101 2.85 -2.39 8.59
C ALA A 101 3.70 -2.45 9.86
N PHE A 102 4.21 -1.32 10.30
CA PHE A 102 5.09 -1.23 11.45
C PHE A 102 4.41 -0.48 12.61
N ALA A 103 4.81 -0.81 13.83
CA ALA A 103 4.25 -0.23 15.04
C ALA A 103 4.96 1.05 15.50
N THR A 104 6.18 1.29 15.04
CA THR A 104 6.94 2.49 15.37
C THR A 104 6.33 3.73 14.71
N ASN A 105 6.67 4.93 15.18
CA ASN A 105 6.12 6.18 14.64
C ASN A 105 6.55 6.43 13.19
N GLN A 106 7.74 5.96 12.81
CA GLN A 106 8.27 6.12 11.47
C GLN A 106 9.30 5.04 11.17
N LYS A 107 9.55 4.82 9.90
CA LYS A 107 10.59 3.91 9.41
C LYS A 107 11.21 4.45 8.13
N ARG A 108 12.42 4.02 7.81
CA ARG A 108 13.03 4.35 6.51
C ARG A 108 12.35 3.54 5.42
N LEU A 109 12.12 4.19 4.29
CA LEU A 109 11.47 3.54 3.15
C LEU A 109 12.28 2.33 2.66
N ASN A 110 13.60 2.43 2.64
CA ASN A 110 14.51 1.35 2.26
C ASN A 110 14.94 0.43 3.42
N ASP A 111 14.13 0.36 4.47
CA ASP A 111 14.36 -0.60 5.57
C ASP A 111 14.53 -2.02 5.01
N PRO A 112 15.42 -2.86 5.59
CA PRO A 112 15.64 -4.23 5.10
C PRO A 112 14.39 -5.12 5.06
N ALA A 113 13.37 -4.83 5.88
CA ALA A 113 12.10 -5.55 5.86
C ALA A 113 11.21 -5.17 4.68
N HIS A 114 11.50 -4.08 4.01
CA HIS A 114 10.73 -3.61 2.86
C HIS A 114 11.23 -4.24 1.57
N ARG A 115 10.33 -4.41 0.59
CA ARG A 115 10.66 -5.00 -0.71
C ARG A 115 10.43 -3.98 -1.81
N LYS A 116 11.50 -3.61 -2.50
CA LYS A 116 11.46 -2.70 -3.63
C LYS A 116 10.88 -3.38 -4.87
N PHE A 117 10.13 -2.64 -5.66
CA PHE A 117 9.63 -3.09 -6.96
C PHE A 117 9.78 -1.99 -8.01
N GLU A 118 9.88 -2.41 -9.27
CA GLU A 118 9.68 -1.54 -10.42
C GLU A 118 8.18 -1.52 -10.77
N LYS A 119 7.72 -0.45 -11.43
CA LYS A 119 6.29 -0.23 -11.72
C LYS A 119 5.80 -1.13 -12.85
N ASN A 120 5.81 -2.43 -12.65
CA ASN A 120 5.22 -3.43 -13.53
C ASN A 120 4.67 -4.60 -12.72
N PRO A 121 3.72 -5.38 -13.28
CA PRO A 121 3.06 -6.46 -12.53
C PRO A 121 4.02 -7.49 -11.96
N LYS A 122 4.98 -7.95 -12.77
CA LYS A 122 5.92 -9.01 -12.38
C LYS A 122 6.77 -8.59 -11.18
N SER A 123 7.35 -7.40 -11.23
CA SER A 123 8.20 -6.88 -10.16
C SER A 123 7.41 -6.64 -8.89
N PHE A 124 6.22 -6.04 -9.00
CA PHE A 124 5.34 -5.81 -7.86
C PHE A 124 4.93 -7.13 -7.19
N LEU A 125 4.48 -8.12 -7.96
CA LEU A 125 4.04 -9.41 -7.42
C LEU A 125 5.20 -10.13 -6.73
N ALA A 126 6.40 -10.09 -7.30
CA ALA A 126 7.59 -10.67 -6.66
C ALA A 126 7.87 -10.01 -5.30
N ALA A 127 7.80 -8.69 -5.23
CA ALA A 127 7.98 -7.95 -3.97
C ALA A 127 6.88 -8.28 -2.95
N PHE A 128 5.62 -8.31 -3.38
CA PHE A 128 4.49 -8.61 -2.51
C PHE A 128 4.56 -10.04 -1.96
N HIS A 129 4.88 -11.01 -2.80
CA HIS A 129 4.94 -12.43 -2.39
C HIS A 129 6.15 -12.75 -1.51
N THR A 130 7.21 -11.95 -1.56
CA THR A 130 8.42 -12.17 -0.74
C THR A 130 8.51 -11.27 0.47
N CYS A 131 7.57 -10.34 0.64
CA CYS A 131 7.53 -9.46 1.79
C CYS A 131 7.08 -10.24 3.04
N ASP A 132 7.83 -10.11 4.13
CA ASP A 132 7.49 -10.80 5.36
C ASP A 132 6.15 -10.29 5.92
N SER A 133 5.44 -11.16 6.63
CA SER A 133 4.22 -10.77 7.31
C SER A 133 4.51 -9.73 8.38
N PRO A 134 3.59 -8.76 8.61
CA PRO A 134 3.74 -7.81 9.69
C PRO A 134 3.86 -8.52 11.03
N LYS A 135 4.73 -8.02 11.93
CA LYS A 135 4.80 -8.52 13.29
C LYS A 135 3.52 -8.14 14.03
N PRO A 136 2.86 -9.08 14.72
CA PRO A 136 1.71 -8.74 15.53
C PRO A 136 2.12 -7.74 16.62
N ASP A 137 1.23 -6.79 16.92
CA ASP A 137 1.44 -5.89 18.04
C ASP A 137 1.26 -6.63 19.39
N ALA A 138 1.62 -5.97 20.50
CA ALA A 138 1.51 -6.57 21.82
C ALA A 138 0.05 -6.92 22.19
N LEU A 139 -0.91 -6.14 21.72
CA LEU A 139 -2.34 -6.39 21.96
C LEU A 139 -2.81 -7.64 21.21
N THR A 140 -2.44 -7.77 19.95
CA THR A 140 -2.75 -8.94 19.14
C THR A 140 -2.15 -10.21 19.76
N LEU A 141 -0.91 -10.15 20.21
CA LEU A 141 -0.26 -11.28 20.90
C LEU A 141 -0.99 -11.68 22.18
N ARG A 142 -1.44 -10.70 22.97
CA ARG A 142 -2.21 -10.97 24.21
C ARG A 142 -3.54 -11.65 23.90
N LEU A 143 -4.27 -11.18 22.89
CA LEU A 143 -5.53 -11.79 22.49
C LEU A 143 -5.33 -13.22 21.99
N THR A 144 -4.27 -13.47 21.22
CA THR A 144 -3.94 -14.80 20.71
C THR A 144 -3.53 -15.74 21.86
N SER A 145 -2.76 -15.27 22.85
CA SER A 145 -2.33 -16.10 23.99
C SER A 145 -3.44 -16.37 25.01
N ALA A 146 -4.51 -15.57 25.02
CA ALA A 146 -5.68 -15.76 25.90
C ALA A 146 -6.70 -16.76 25.33
N ALA A 147 -6.55 -17.18 24.09
CA ALA A 147 -7.42 -18.18 23.46
C ALA A 147 -6.98 -19.66 23.78
#